data_51b69fbac1644c2cd6e64e2470623fd7
#
_entry.id   51b69fbac1644c2cd6e64e2470623fd7
#
_cell.length_a   1.000
_cell.length_b   1.000
_cell.length_c   1.000
_cell.angle_alpha   90.00
_cell.angle_beta   90.00
_cell.angle_gamma   90.00
#
_symmetry.space_group_name_H-M   'P 1'
#
loop_
_entity.id
_entity.type
_entity.pdbx_description
1 polymer ?
#
loop_
_entity_poly.entity_id
_entity_poly.type
_entity_poly.pdbx_seq_one_letter_code
_entity_poly.pdbx_strand_id
1 'polypeptide(L)'
;MKADYVIVGAGSAGCVLANRLTEDPAVRVLLIEAGGRDWSPYIHVPAGFMKMLDHPTLTWGYHAESDPGTAGRAILYPRGRVLGGSSSINGLIYVRGQPEDFDHWAQLGNRGWPRT
;
A
#
# COMPACT_ATOMS: atom_id res chain seq x y z
N MET A 1 -19.91 6.40 -19.84
CA MET A 1 -20.12 6.54 -18.38
C MET A 1 -19.60 7.91 -18.00
N LYS A 2 -20.34 8.71 -17.24
CA LYS A 2 -19.89 10.04 -16.75
C LYS A 2 -19.66 9.90 -15.24
N ALA A 3 -18.46 10.23 -14.76
CA ALA A 3 -18.10 10.28 -13.36
C ALA A 3 -17.62 11.70 -13.00
N ASP A 4 -17.82 12.09 -11.76
CA ASP A 4 -17.36 13.38 -11.25
C ASP A 4 -15.90 13.29 -10.82
N TYR A 5 -15.49 12.12 -10.33
CA TYR A 5 -14.10 11.81 -9.98
C TYR A 5 -13.67 10.45 -10.58
N VAL A 6 -12.41 10.37 -10.98
CA VAL A 6 -11.75 9.12 -11.38
C VAL A 6 -10.59 8.89 -10.43
N ILE A 7 -10.61 7.76 -9.71
CA ILE A 7 -9.54 7.33 -8.80
C ILE A 7 -8.81 6.15 -9.44
N VAL A 8 -7.51 6.27 -9.62
CA VAL A 8 -6.67 5.22 -10.17
C VAL A 8 -5.92 4.53 -9.03
N GLY A 9 -6.23 3.26 -8.84
CA GLY A 9 -5.71 2.41 -7.77
C GLY A 9 -6.68 2.30 -6.59
N ALA A 10 -7.17 1.08 -6.33
CA ALA A 10 -8.01 0.75 -5.18
C ALA A 10 -7.18 0.23 -3.99
N GLY A 11 -6.03 0.84 -3.74
CA GLY A 11 -5.25 0.64 -2.52
C GLY A 11 -5.84 1.41 -1.34
N SER A 12 -5.13 1.45 -0.21
CA SER A 12 -5.59 2.09 1.04
C SER A 12 -6.08 3.53 0.82
N ALA A 13 -5.31 4.36 0.11
CA ALA A 13 -5.66 5.75 -0.15
C ALA A 13 -6.86 5.89 -1.09
N GLY A 14 -6.87 5.12 -2.20
CA GLY A 14 -7.96 5.17 -3.18
C GLY A 14 -9.29 4.71 -2.60
N CYS A 15 -9.28 3.68 -1.77
CA CYS A 15 -10.48 3.21 -1.08
C CYS A 15 -11.02 4.26 -0.09
N VAL A 16 -10.15 4.95 0.65
CA VAL A 16 -10.55 6.05 1.55
C VAL A 16 -11.16 7.19 0.76
N LEU A 17 -10.51 7.62 -0.33
CA LEU A 17 -11.04 8.67 -1.19
C LEU A 17 -12.39 8.30 -1.79
N ALA A 18 -12.52 7.07 -2.32
CA ALA A 18 -13.78 6.59 -2.87
C ALA A 18 -14.89 6.63 -1.82
N ASN A 19 -14.62 6.13 -0.63
CA ASN A 19 -15.58 6.13 0.48
C ASN A 19 -16.02 7.55 0.86
N ARG A 20 -15.06 8.47 1.05
CA ARG A 20 -15.36 9.84 1.49
C ARG A 20 -16.08 10.67 0.43
N LEU A 21 -15.66 10.57 -0.82
CA LEU A 21 -16.29 11.30 -1.92
C LEU A 21 -17.72 10.86 -2.20
N THR A 22 -18.03 9.58 -1.93
CA THR A 22 -19.39 9.03 -2.13
C THR A 22 -20.29 9.17 -0.89
N GLU A 23 -19.86 9.83 0.16
CA GLU A 23 -20.75 10.25 1.27
C GLU A 23 -21.85 11.19 0.74
N ASP A 24 -21.54 11.99 -0.26
CA ASP A 24 -22.54 12.73 -1.02
C ASP A 24 -23.13 11.82 -2.13
N PRO A 25 -24.41 11.42 -2.05
CA PRO A 25 -25.04 10.54 -3.04
C PRO A 25 -25.16 11.16 -4.43
N ALA A 26 -24.97 12.46 -4.60
CA ALA A 26 -24.94 13.12 -5.90
C ALA A 26 -23.60 12.94 -6.61
N VAL A 27 -22.54 12.58 -5.89
CA VAL A 27 -21.18 12.40 -6.42
C VAL A 27 -21.01 10.99 -6.97
N ARG A 28 -20.53 10.89 -8.20
CA ARG A 28 -20.20 9.62 -8.87
C ARG A 28 -18.69 9.46 -8.98
N VAL A 29 -18.19 8.41 -8.37
CA VAL A 29 -16.76 8.05 -8.39
C VAL A 29 -16.55 6.82 -9.26
N LEU A 30 -15.60 6.89 -10.19
CA LEU A 30 -15.06 5.75 -10.91
C LEU A 30 -13.75 5.33 -10.26
N LEU A 31 -13.73 4.17 -9.63
CA LEU A 31 -12.53 3.57 -9.06
C LEU A 31 -11.98 2.51 -10.02
N ILE A 32 -10.72 2.67 -10.46
CA ILE A 32 -10.03 1.79 -11.40
C ILE A 32 -8.92 1.07 -10.66
N GLU A 33 -8.91 -0.27 -10.73
CA GLU A 33 -7.88 -1.12 -10.12
C GLU A 33 -7.26 -2.03 -11.19
N ALA A 34 -5.93 -2.15 -11.16
CA ALA A 34 -5.18 -2.99 -12.11
C ALA A 34 -5.24 -4.48 -11.76
N GLY A 35 -5.45 -4.79 -10.49
CA GLY A 35 -5.56 -6.16 -9.99
C GLY A 35 -6.98 -6.68 -9.99
N GLY A 36 -7.11 -7.94 -9.58
CA GLY A 36 -8.39 -8.59 -9.39
C GLY A 36 -9.04 -8.28 -8.04
N ARG A 37 -10.13 -8.99 -7.76
CA ARG A 37 -10.79 -8.93 -6.45
C ARG A 37 -10.00 -9.72 -5.41
N ASP A 38 -10.20 -9.38 -4.16
CA ASP A 38 -9.56 -9.94 -2.97
C ASP A 38 -10.17 -11.27 -2.50
N TRP A 39 -10.55 -12.14 -3.43
CA TRP A 39 -11.23 -13.40 -3.11
C TRP A 39 -10.32 -14.52 -2.60
N SER A 40 -9.01 -14.32 -2.64
CA SER A 40 -8.08 -15.32 -2.10
C SER A 40 -8.30 -15.50 -0.59
N PRO A 41 -8.51 -16.74 -0.10
CA PRO A 41 -8.67 -16.99 1.34
C PRO A 41 -7.44 -16.58 2.15
N TYR A 42 -6.27 -16.55 1.54
CA TYR A 42 -5.03 -16.12 2.18
C TYR A 42 -5.02 -14.63 2.53
N ILE A 43 -5.83 -13.80 1.86
CA ILE A 43 -5.99 -12.37 2.22
C ILE A 43 -6.77 -12.24 3.54
N HIS A 44 -7.76 -13.10 3.74
CA HIS A 44 -8.69 -13.00 4.86
C HIS A 44 -8.25 -13.80 6.11
N VAL A 45 -7.19 -14.61 5.98
CA VAL A 45 -6.62 -15.38 7.09
C VAL A 45 -5.26 -14.78 7.47
N PRO A 46 -5.08 -14.23 8.68
CA PRO A 46 -3.83 -13.55 9.06
C PRO A 46 -2.56 -14.37 8.81
N ALA A 47 -2.58 -15.66 9.09
CA ALA A 47 -1.45 -16.57 8.83
C ALA A 47 -1.14 -16.74 7.32
N GLY A 48 -2.04 -16.30 6.45
CA GLY A 48 -1.91 -16.41 5.00
C GLY A 48 -0.93 -15.40 4.38
N PHE A 49 -0.54 -14.34 5.12
CA PHE A 49 0.25 -13.24 4.56
C PHE A 49 1.55 -13.71 3.88
N MET A 50 2.22 -14.73 4.44
CA MET A 50 3.44 -15.30 3.85
C MET A 50 3.23 -15.86 2.43
N LYS A 51 2.02 -16.34 2.13
CA LYS A 51 1.66 -16.85 0.80
C LYS A 51 1.35 -15.74 -0.21
N MET A 52 1.27 -14.50 0.28
CA MET A 52 0.91 -13.35 -0.55
C MET A 52 2.14 -12.59 -1.04
N LEU A 53 3.29 -12.70 -0.36
CA LEU A 53 4.46 -11.83 -0.58
C LEU A 53 5.03 -11.90 -2.01
N ASP A 54 4.98 -13.08 -2.63
CA ASP A 54 5.45 -13.33 -4.01
C ASP A 54 4.36 -13.92 -4.91
N HIS A 55 3.10 -13.75 -4.51
CA HIS A 55 1.97 -14.35 -5.25
C HIS A 55 1.88 -13.80 -6.68
N PRO A 56 1.90 -14.65 -7.71
CA PRO A 56 2.11 -14.23 -9.10
C PRO A 56 1.02 -13.33 -9.69
N THR A 57 -0.19 -13.39 -9.15
CA THR A 57 -1.32 -12.58 -9.64
C THR A 57 -1.76 -11.47 -8.70
N LEU A 58 -1.43 -11.57 -7.40
CA LEU A 58 -1.87 -10.64 -6.37
C LEU A 58 -0.80 -9.60 -6.01
N THR A 59 0.41 -9.75 -6.59
CA THR A 59 1.50 -8.79 -6.46
C THR A 59 2.01 -8.34 -7.81
N TRP A 60 2.77 -7.23 -7.81
CA TRP A 60 3.47 -6.74 -8.99
C TRP A 60 4.78 -7.49 -9.26
N GLY A 61 5.27 -8.30 -8.31
CA GLY A 61 6.52 -9.04 -8.42
C GLY A 61 7.76 -8.14 -8.49
N TYR A 62 7.74 -6.95 -7.90
CA TYR A 62 8.88 -6.05 -7.91
C TYR A 62 10.04 -6.56 -7.07
N HIS A 63 11.25 -6.30 -7.56
CA HIS A 63 12.48 -6.49 -6.83
C HIS A 63 13.23 -5.16 -6.82
N ALA A 64 13.88 -4.84 -5.71
CA ALA A 64 14.84 -3.76 -5.68
C ALA A 64 16.07 -4.16 -6.52
N GLU A 65 16.70 -3.17 -7.17
CA GLU A 65 17.96 -3.40 -7.83
C GLU A 65 19.03 -3.87 -6.82
N SER A 66 19.95 -4.69 -7.28
CA SER A 66 21.06 -5.13 -6.45
C SER A 66 21.99 -3.96 -6.16
N ASP A 67 22.43 -3.83 -4.91
CA ASP A 67 23.26 -2.74 -4.42
C ASP A 67 24.39 -3.29 -3.53
N PRO A 68 25.58 -2.68 -3.48
CA PRO A 68 26.64 -3.09 -2.57
C PRO A 68 26.20 -3.15 -1.10
N GLY A 69 25.34 -2.24 -0.65
CA GLY A 69 24.76 -2.25 0.71
C GLY A 69 23.87 -3.44 1.02
N THR A 70 23.35 -4.12 -0.02
CA THR A 70 22.58 -5.37 0.10
C THR A 70 23.42 -6.62 -0.21
N ALA A 71 24.74 -6.48 -0.25
CA ALA A 71 25.67 -7.53 -0.68
C ALA A 71 25.31 -8.12 -2.08
N GLY A 72 24.89 -7.26 -3.00
CA GLY A 72 24.53 -7.64 -4.37
C GLY A 72 23.20 -8.38 -4.51
N ARG A 73 22.38 -8.43 -3.46
CA ARG A 73 21.09 -9.13 -3.50
C ARG A 73 19.99 -8.26 -4.10
N ALA A 74 19.23 -8.80 -5.02
CA ALA A 74 17.95 -8.25 -5.43
C ALA A 74 16.89 -8.62 -4.38
N ILE A 75 16.41 -7.63 -3.63
CA ILE A 75 15.47 -7.86 -2.54
C ILE A 75 14.05 -7.80 -3.08
N LEU A 76 13.25 -8.83 -2.80
CA LEU A 76 11.82 -8.84 -3.12
C LEU A 76 11.13 -7.65 -2.44
N TYR A 77 10.38 -6.89 -3.23
CA TYR A 77 9.67 -5.70 -2.77
C TYR A 77 8.16 -5.85 -3.02
N PRO A 78 7.44 -6.56 -2.14
CA PRO A 78 6.03 -6.88 -2.36
C PRO A 78 5.17 -5.63 -2.45
N ARG A 79 4.37 -5.54 -3.51
CA ARG A 79 3.32 -4.53 -3.68
C ARG A 79 2.08 -5.20 -4.23
N GLY A 80 0.96 -4.95 -3.59
CA GLY A 80 -0.32 -5.57 -3.97
C GLY A 80 -0.81 -5.08 -5.32
N ARG A 81 -1.27 -6.04 -6.12
CA ARG A 81 -2.00 -5.85 -7.37
C ARG A 81 -3.37 -6.53 -7.23
N VAL A 82 -4.20 -5.96 -6.41
CA VAL A 82 -5.48 -6.53 -5.98
C VAL A 82 -6.32 -5.41 -5.36
N LEU A 83 -7.63 -5.58 -5.31
CA LEU A 83 -8.51 -4.69 -4.55
C LEU A 83 -8.03 -4.58 -3.09
N GLY A 84 -7.86 -3.36 -2.59
CA GLY A 84 -7.20 -3.07 -1.32
C GLY A 84 -5.68 -2.84 -1.44
N GLY A 85 -5.06 -3.19 -2.59
CA GLY A 85 -3.64 -2.96 -2.85
C GLY A 85 -2.73 -3.67 -1.83
N SER A 86 -1.70 -2.98 -1.38
CA SER A 86 -0.74 -3.54 -0.41
C SER A 86 -1.34 -3.78 0.98
N SER A 87 -2.47 -3.15 1.33
CA SER A 87 -3.15 -3.47 2.59
C SER A 87 -3.77 -4.88 2.59
N SER A 88 -4.08 -5.43 1.41
CA SER A 88 -4.58 -6.80 1.27
C SER A 88 -3.49 -7.88 1.37
N ILE A 89 -2.21 -7.50 1.28
CA ILE A 89 -1.08 -8.44 1.31
C ILE A 89 -0.04 -8.13 2.38
N ASN A 90 -0.28 -7.17 3.25
CA ASN A 90 0.68 -6.73 4.25
C ASN A 90 0.93 -7.79 5.34
N GLY A 91 2.02 -7.62 6.10
CA GLY A 91 2.40 -8.54 7.18
C GLY A 91 1.62 -8.35 8.48
N LEU A 92 0.59 -7.50 8.51
CA LEU A 92 -0.27 -7.22 9.67
C LEU A 92 0.51 -6.71 10.90
N ILE A 93 1.67 -6.11 10.68
CA ILE A 93 2.50 -5.56 11.74
C ILE A 93 2.19 -4.07 11.88
N TYR A 94 1.80 -3.66 13.08
CA TYR A 94 1.61 -2.26 13.42
C TYR A 94 2.76 -1.80 14.32
N VAL A 95 3.64 -0.96 13.77
CA VAL A 95 4.77 -0.36 14.49
C VAL A 95 4.77 1.13 14.22
N ARG A 96 4.86 1.93 15.27
CA ARG A 96 5.14 3.38 15.15
C ARG A 96 6.64 3.61 15.10
N GLY A 97 7.08 4.58 14.30
CA GLY A 97 8.46 5.08 14.38
C GLY A 97 8.76 5.64 15.78
N GLN A 98 10.00 5.50 16.21
CA GLN A 98 10.44 6.10 17.46
C GLN A 98 10.46 7.63 17.33
N PRO A 99 10.09 8.38 18.37
CA PRO A 99 10.15 9.84 18.30
C PRO A 99 11.55 10.37 17.92
N GLU A 100 12.59 9.68 18.36
CA GLU A 100 14.00 9.98 18.06
C GLU A 100 14.30 9.95 16.56
N ASP A 101 13.65 9.05 15.79
CA ASP A 101 13.82 8.99 14.33
C ASP A 101 13.35 10.29 13.67
N PHE A 102 12.20 10.80 14.10
CA PHE A 102 11.63 12.04 13.58
C PHE A 102 12.44 13.26 14.01
N ASP A 103 12.93 13.30 15.25
CA ASP A 103 13.81 14.36 15.75
C ASP A 103 15.12 14.37 14.96
N HIS A 104 15.67 13.20 14.65
CA HIS A 104 16.87 13.08 13.82
C HIS A 104 16.63 13.59 12.39
N TRP A 105 15.49 13.26 11.79
CA TRP A 105 15.15 13.81 10.47
C TRP A 105 15.05 15.33 10.48
N ALA A 106 14.48 15.91 11.54
CA ALA A 106 14.43 17.36 11.70
C ALA A 106 15.83 17.98 11.81
N GLN A 107 16.74 17.34 12.57
CA GLN A 107 18.14 17.77 12.70
C GLN A 107 18.90 17.71 11.38
N LEU A 108 18.61 16.76 10.51
CA LEU A 108 19.13 16.66 9.15
C LEU A 108 18.59 17.73 8.18
N GLY A 109 17.79 18.67 8.67
CA GLY A 109 17.24 19.78 7.88
C GLY A 109 15.82 19.57 7.36
N ASN A 110 15.19 18.45 7.66
CA ASN A 110 13.80 18.18 7.27
C ASN A 110 12.84 18.85 8.27
N ARG A 111 12.68 20.15 8.14
CA ARG A 111 11.80 20.93 9.02
C ARG A 111 10.37 20.43 8.92
N GLY A 112 9.68 20.31 10.07
CA GLY A 112 8.29 19.83 10.13
C GLY A 112 8.15 18.37 10.64
N TRP A 113 9.26 17.72 10.97
CA TRP A 113 9.31 16.38 11.58
C TRP A 113 9.66 16.33 13.08
N PRO A 114 9.73 17.46 13.85
CA PRO A 114 10.01 17.38 15.28
C PRO A 114 8.87 16.68 16.03
N ARG A 115 9.17 16.20 17.23
CA ARG A 115 8.14 15.80 18.19
C ARG A 115 7.11 16.92 18.37
N THR A 116 5.85 16.60 18.24
CA THR A 116 4.74 17.42 18.75
C THR A 116 4.31 16.91 20.11
#